data_2f88216ec06d7556c4f9ad17a195315f
#
_entry.id   2f88216ec06d7556c4f9ad17a195315f
#
_cell.length_a   1.000
_cell.length_b   1.000
_cell.length_c   1.000
_cell.angle_alpha   90.00
_cell.angle_beta   90.00
_cell.angle_gamma   90.00
#
_symmetry.space_group_name_H-M   'P 1'
#
loop_
_entity.id
_entity.type
_entity.pdbx_description
1 polymer ?
#
loop_
_entity_poly.entity_id
_entity_poly.type
_entity_poly.pdbx_seq_one_letter_code
_entity_poly.pdbx_strand_id
1 'polypeptide(L)'
;MHNNSSENMPVLQNSALDVRGREKLEGGRTFDLKTTFSAAGDQPTAIAELYEGLLSGEQNQVLLGATGTGKTFTMARLIADTQRPAIILAPNKTLAAQLYGEFKGFFPDNAVEYFVSFYDYYQPEAYVARSDTYIEKESQINEQIDRMRHSATRALLERDDVIIVASVSCIYGIGSVETYGAMTQDLYQGRNYEQRKIIADLIAQQYKRNDQAFQRGTFRVRGDSLEIWPAHLDDRAWRLSFFGEELEKIVEFDPLTGEKTDKFERIRIYANSHYVTPRPTMQQAVIEIKKELRVRLDQLVGDGKLLEAQRLEQRTNFDLEMLEATGVCNGIENYSRYLTGRAPGEPPPTLFEFIPDNAIVFADESHVSVPQIGGMYKGDYRRKFNLAEHGFRLPSCMDNRPLKFEEWDAMRPQSVFVSATPAAWELEQTGGVFTEQVIRPTGLLDPPVEIRPVETQVDDLLDEIRIVSAAGMRTLATTLTKRMAEDLTEYLHEQGIRVRYMHSDIDTIERIEILRDLRLGAFDVLIGINLLREGLDIPECGLVAILDADKEGFLRSETSLVQTIGRAARNEKGRVIMYADRTTGSMERAIGETNRRRERQMAYNRLHGITPA
;
A
#
# COMPACT_ATOMS: atom_id res chain seq x y z
N MET A 1 28.53 -29.76 38.99
CA MET A 1 27.37 -28.85 39.19
C MET A 1 26.99 -28.30 37.81
N HIS A 2 26.12 -29.01 37.13
CA HIS A 2 25.61 -28.57 35.83
C HIS A 2 24.45 -27.62 36.10
N ASN A 3 24.64 -26.37 35.69
CA ASN A 3 23.61 -25.36 35.75
C ASN A 3 22.58 -25.66 34.65
N ASN A 4 21.45 -26.19 35.07
CA ASN A 4 20.25 -26.27 34.25
C ASN A 4 19.63 -24.86 34.08
N SER A 5 20.22 -24.03 33.24
CA SER A 5 19.62 -22.75 32.85
C SER A 5 18.68 -22.88 31.64
N SER A 6 18.43 -24.10 31.12
CA SER A 6 17.56 -24.37 29.98
C SER A 6 16.09 -24.67 30.33
N GLU A 7 15.76 -24.83 31.62
CA GLU A 7 14.40 -25.26 32.01
C GLU A 7 13.38 -24.14 32.24
N ASN A 8 13.77 -22.87 32.16
CA ASN A 8 12.89 -21.74 32.48
C ASN A 8 12.59 -20.80 31.32
N MET A 9 12.67 -21.29 30.07
CA MET A 9 12.22 -20.46 28.95
C MET A 9 10.78 -20.77 28.60
N PRO A 10 9.91 -19.73 28.64
CA PRO A 10 8.53 -19.90 28.26
C PRO A 10 8.48 -20.29 26.79
N VAL A 11 7.88 -21.41 26.53
CA VAL A 11 7.43 -21.81 25.20
C VAL A 11 6.05 -21.20 25.07
N LEU A 12 5.90 -20.24 24.17
CA LEU A 12 4.57 -19.80 23.76
C LEU A 12 3.87 -21.02 23.17
N GLN A 13 3.04 -21.66 23.97
CA GLN A 13 2.40 -22.95 23.66
C GLN A 13 1.14 -22.72 22.84
N ASN A 14 1.28 -22.40 21.57
CA ASN A 14 0.18 -22.59 20.60
C ASN A 14 0.66 -23.21 19.28
N SER A 15 1.76 -23.93 19.30
CA SER A 15 2.43 -24.47 18.13
C SER A 15 1.69 -25.59 17.39
N ALA A 16 0.50 -26.01 17.85
CA ALA A 16 -0.24 -27.12 17.27
C ALA A 16 -1.65 -26.76 16.79
N LEU A 17 -2.05 -25.48 16.88
CA LEU A 17 -3.36 -25.05 16.43
C LEU A 17 -3.27 -24.43 15.04
N ASP A 18 -4.10 -24.92 14.13
CA ASP A 18 -4.38 -24.21 12.88
C ASP A 18 -4.86 -22.79 13.24
N VAL A 19 -3.99 -21.81 13.00
CA VAL A 19 -4.27 -20.41 13.33
C VAL A 19 -5.51 -19.90 12.61
N ARG A 20 -5.79 -20.44 11.43
CA ARG A 20 -6.97 -20.09 10.62
C ARG A 20 -8.27 -20.74 11.15
N GLY A 21 -8.18 -21.88 11.78
CA GLY A 21 -9.30 -22.57 12.44
C GLY A 21 -9.55 -22.15 13.89
N ARG A 22 -8.72 -21.27 14.44
CA ARG A 22 -8.83 -20.76 15.80
C ARG A 22 -10.04 -19.84 15.97
N GLU A 23 -10.67 -19.92 17.16
CA GLU A 23 -11.73 -18.98 17.52
C GLU A 23 -11.25 -17.53 17.43
N LYS A 24 -11.98 -16.72 16.68
CA LYS A 24 -11.73 -15.29 16.58
C LYS A 24 -12.37 -14.55 17.75
N LEU A 25 -11.63 -13.62 18.37
CA LEU A 25 -12.14 -12.84 19.51
C LEU A 25 -13.33 -11.96 19.11
N GLU A 26 -13.34 -11.47 17.89
CA GLU A 26 -14.34 -10.55 17.37
C GLU A 26 -14.95 -11.09 16.05
N GLY A 27 -15.10 -12.41 15.96
CA GLY A 27 -15.71 -13.07 14.80
C GLY A 27 -17.21 -12.80 14.69
N GLY A 28 -17.75 -13.05 13.51
CA GLY A 28 -19.19 -12.94 13.21
C GLY A 28 -19.71 -11.51 13.01
N ARG A 29 -18.86 -10.50 13.03
CA ARG A 29 -19.27 -9.13 12.71
C ARG A 29 -19.53 -8.97 11.22
N THR A 30 -20.56 -8.19 10.90
CA THR A 30 -20.97 -7.92 9.52
C THR A 30 -20.63 -6.50 9.11
N PHE A 31 -20.46 -6.27 7.80
CA PHE A 31 -20.30 -4.93 7.26
C PHE A 31 -21.61 -4.16 7.31
N ASP A 32 -21.55 -2.94 7.81
CA ASP A 32 -22.68 -2.01 7.89
C ASP A 32 -22.31 -0.71 7.15
N LEU A 33 -22.77 -0.61 5.91
CA LEU A 33 -22.51 0.53 5.04
C LEU A 33 -23.33 1.75 5.50
N LYS A 34 -22.65 2.78 5.94
CA LYS A 34 -23.22 4.08 6.31
C LYS A 34 -23.02 5.07 5.18
N THR A 35 -24.11 5.45 4.52
CA THR A 35 -24.05 6.42 3.43
C THR A 35 -25.37 7.15 3.29
N THR A 36 -25.30 8.42 2.88
CA THR A 36 -26.45 9.21 2.45
C THR A 36 -26.68 9.11 0.94
N PHE A 37 -25.76 8.47 0.22
CA PHE A 37 -25.84 8.30 -1.23
C PHE A 37 -26.67 7.06 -1.58
N SER A 38 -27.49 7.19 -2.61
CA SER A 38 -28.12 6.06 -3.29
C SER A 38 -27.41 5.82 -4.62
N ALA A 39 -27.42 4.57 -5.09
CA ALA A 39 -26.84 4.24 -6.39
C ALA A 39 -27.54 5.00 -7.52
N ALA A 40 -26.77 5.65 -8.36
CA ALA A 40 -27.26 6.48 -9.46
C ALA A 40 -26.38 6.29 -10.73
N GLY A 41 -26.85 6.78 -11.86
CA GLY A 41 -26.17 6.63 -13.14
C GLY A 41 -26.02 5.16 -13.55
N ASP A 42 -24.82 4.75 -13.88
CA ASP A 42 -24.48 3.36 -14.21
C ASP A 42 -24.24 2.48 -12.97
N GLN A 43 -24.21 3.06 -11.78
CA GLN A 43 -23.86 2.30 -10.56
C GLN A 43 -24.77 1.11 -10.29
N PRO A 44 -26.12 1.21 -10.38
CA PRO A 44 -26.99 0.07 -10.13
C PRO A 44 -26.69 -1.12 -11.05
N THR A 45 -26.50 -0.88 -12.34
CA THR A 45 -26.16 -1.91 -13.33
C THR A 45 -24.78 -2.47 -13.09
N ALA A 46 -23.78 -1.62 -12.83
CA ALA A 46 -22.41 -2.04 -12.56
C ALA A 46 -22.32 -2.90 -11.30
N ILE A 47 -22.98 -2.47 -10.22
CA ILE A 47 -23.04 -3.24 -8.97
C ILE A 47 -23.68 -4.61 -9.21
N ALA A 48 -24.81 -4.67 -9.92
CA ALA A 48 -25.50 -5.91 -10.20
C ALA A 48 -24.67 -6.89 -11.03
N GLU A 49 -24.00 -6.42 -12.08
CA GLU A 49 -23.14 -7.25 -12.94
C GLU A 49 -21.92 -7.79 -12.19
N LEU A 50 -21.24 -6.94 -11.43
CA LEU A 50 -20.06 -7.34 -10.64
C LEU A 50 -20.44 -8.27 -9.50
N TYR A 51 -21.56 -8.03 -8.84
CA TYR A 51 -22.11 -8.90 -7.79
C TYR A 51 -22.41 -10.30 -8.31
N GLU A 52 -23.08 -10.39 -9.47
CA GLU A 52 -23.36 -11.67 -10.11
C GLU A 52 -22.08 -12.42 -10.47
N GLY A 53 -21.08 -11.74 -11.02
CA GLY A 53 -19.78 -12.33 -11.31
C GLY A 53 -19.06 -12.86 -10.07
N LEU A 54 -19.12 -12.12 -8.96
CA LEU A 54 -18.56 -12.58 -7.68
C LEU A 54 -19.28 -13.84 -7.15
N LEU A 55 -20.60 -13.86 -7.22
CA LEU A 55 -21.39 -15.04 -6.79
C LEU A 55 -21.18 -16.26 -7.68
N SER A 56 -21.01 -16.08 -8.99
CA SER A 56 -20.77 -17.16 -9.93
C SER A 56 -19.32 -17.69 -9.93
N GLY A 57 -18.44 -17.08 -9.13
CA GLY A 57 -17.05 -17.51 -8.97
C GLY A 57 -16.12 -17.05 -10.08
N GLU A 58 -16.45 -16.01 -10.82
CA GLU A 58 -15.55 -15.43 -11.81
C GLU A 58 -14.27 -14.92 -11.12
N GLN A 59 -13.13 -15.46 -11.53
CA GLN A 59 -11.83 -15.13 -10.92
C GLN A 59 -11.43 -13.68 -11.19
N ASN A 60 -11.77 -13.17 -12.36
CA ASN A 60 -11.39 -11.84 -12.82
C ASN A 60 -12.60 -11.10 -13.38
N GLN A 61 -12.75 -9.85 -12.98
CA GLN A 61 -13.70 -8.91 -13.55
C GLN A 61 -13.03 -7.55 -13.76
N VAL A 62 -13.49 -6.80 -14.74
CA VAL A 62 -13.01 -5.46 -15.02
C VAL A 62 -14.15 -4.47 -14.87
N LEU A 63 -13.92 -3.42 -14.07
CA LEU A 63 -14.79 -2.24 -14.00
C LEU A 63 -14.11 -1.09 -14.74
N LEU A 64 -14.62 -0.76 -15.92
CA LEU A 64 -14.25 0.45 -16.64
C LEU A 64 -15.05 1.60 -16.04
N GLY A 65 -14.43 2.35 -15.14
CA GLY A 65 -15.06 3.43 -14.41
C GLY A 65 -14.45 4.78 -14.76
N ALA A 66 -15.20 5.64 -15.43
CA ALA A 66 -14.74 7.00 -15.74
C ALA A 66 -14.54 7.82 -14.45
N THR A 67 -13.70 8.83 -14.51
CA THR A 67 -13.47 9.75 -13.40
C THR A 67 -14.77 10.41 -12.96
N GLY A 68 -15.02 10.42 -11.64
CA GLY A 68 -16.20 11.07 -11.08
C GLY A 68 -17.50 10.28 -11.14
N THR A 69 -17.45 9.01 -11.46
CA THR A 69 -18.63 8.14 -11.51
C THR A 69 -18.96 7.45 -10.18
N GLY A 70 -18.13 7.64 -9.15
CA GLY A 70 -18.33 7.02 -7.84
C GLY A 70 -17.87 5.58 -7.76
N LYS A 71 -16.71 5.25 -8.31
CA LYS A 71 -16.12 3.89 -8.26
C LYS A 71 -15.93 3.37 -6.84
N THR A 72 -15.53 4.23 -5.92
CA THR A 72 -15.35 3.86 -4.50
C THR A 72 -16.66 3.42 -3.87
N PHE A 73 -17.76 4.11 -4.16
CA PHE A 73 -19.08 3.69 -3.70
C PHE A 73 -19.49 2.33 -4.26
N THR A 74 -19.19 2.06 -5.52
CA THR A 74 -19.46 0.75 -6.14
C THR A 74 -18.70 -0.36 -5.42
N MET A 75 -17.42 -0.15 -5.12
CA MET A 75 -16.62 -1.11 -4.34
C MET A 75 -17.21 -1.32 -2.95
N ALA A 76 -17.58 -0.25 -2.25
CA ALA A 76 -18.18 -0.32 -0.92
C ALA A 76 -19.51 -1.10 -0.93
N ARG A 77 -20.37 -0.87 -1.92
CA ARG A 77 -21.62 -1.62 -2.10
C ARG A 77 -21.38 -3.12 -2.34
N LEU A 78 -20.40 -3.47 -3.15
CA LEU A 78 -20.03 -4.88 -3.38
C LEU A 78 -19.55 -5.56 -2.10
N ILE A 79 -18.78 -4.87 -1.28
CA ILE A 79 -18.33 -5.39 0.02
C ILE A 79 -19.53 -5.61 0.95
N ALA A 80 -20.43 -4.63 1.07
CA ALA A 80 -21.60 -4.73 1.90
C ALA A 80 -22.59 -5.82 1.42
N ASP A 81 -22.78 -5.93 0.11
CA ASP A 81 -23.73 -6.89 -0.48
C ASP A 81 -23.21 -8.33 -0.41
N THR A 82 -21.91 -8.54 -0.56
CA THR A 82 -21.29 -9.87 -0.47
C THR A 82 -20.93 -10.25 0.96
N GLN A 83 -20.80 -9.31 1.87
CA GLN A 83 -20.32 -9.54 3.24
C GLN A 83 -18.97 -10.28 3.29
N ARG A 84 -18.10 -9.98 2.35
CA ARG A 84 -16.78 -10.61 2.23
C ARG A 84 -15.69 -9.61 2.58
N PRO A 85 -14.62 -10.05 3.28
CA PRO A 85 -13.47 -9.20 3.50
C PRO A 85 -12.85 -8.77 2.16
N ALA A 86 -12.17 -7.64 2.15
CA ALA A 86 -11.60 -7.08 0.93
C ALA A 86 -10.20 -6.52 1.16
N ILE A 87 -9.39 -6.60 0.13
CA ILE A 87 -8.15 -5.85 0.01
C ILE A 87 -8.25 -4.90 -1.19
N ILE A 88 -7.94 -3.63 -0.97
CA ILE A 88 -7.96 -2.61 -2.00
C ILE A 88 -6.52 -2.17 -2.27
N LEU A 89 -6.03 -2.47 -3.46
CA LEU A 89 -4.69 -2.12 -3.90
C LEU A 89 -4.71 -0.74 -4.55
N ALA A 90 -3.91 0.17 -4.04
CA ALA A 90 -3.69 1.49 -4.60
C ALA A 90 -2.27 1.62 -5.16
N PRO A 91 -2.05 2.41 -6.23
CA PRO A 91 -0.75 2.53 -6.85
C PRO A 91 0.30 3.27 -6.00
N ASN A 92 -0.13 3.98 -4.95
CA ASN A 92 0.76 4.78 -4.10
C ASN A 92 0.13 5.14 -2.76
N LYS A 93 0.94 5.71 -1.84
CA LYS A 93 0.51 6.07 -0.50
C LYS A 93 -0.58 7.15 -0.48
N THR A 94 -0.51 8.13 -1.38
CA THR A 94 -1.47 9.25 -1.40
C THR A 94 -2.87 8.77 -1.74
N LEU A 95 -3.00 7.97 -2.80
CA LEU A 95 -4.29 7.38 -3.17
C LEU A 95 -4.77 6.37 -2.12
N ALA A 96 -3.86 5.58 -1.55
CA ALA A 96 -4.20 4.67 -0.45
C ALA A 96 -4.77 5.42 0.76
N ALA A 97 -4.17 6.54 1.14
CA ALA A 97 -4.67 7.39 2.23
C ALA A 97 -6.05 7.96 1.94
N GLN A 98 -6.29 8.41 0.71
CA GLN A 98 -7.60 8.89 0.28
C GLN A 98 -8.66 7.79 0.34
N LEU A 99 -8.38 6.63 -0.21
CA LEU A 99 -9.28 5.47 -0.17
C LEU A 99 -9.55 5.01 1.26
N TYR A 100 -8.52 4.98 2.10
CA TYR A 100 -8.68 4.66 3.52
C TYR A 100 -9.68 5.61 4.20
N GLY A 101 -9.56 6.91 3.98
CA GLY A 101 -10.50 7.91 4.51
C GLY A 101 -11.92 7.70 4.01
N GLU A 102 -12.10 7.44 2.72
CA GLU A 102 -13.40 7.19 2.11
C GLU A 102 -14.06 5.91 2.67
N PHE A 103 -13.31 4.80 2.75
CA PHE A 103 -13.83 3.55 3.32
C PHE A 103 -14.11 3.63 4.82
N LYS A 104 -13.32 4.38 5.58
CA LYS A 104 -13.62 4.69 6.99
C LYS A 104 -14.96 5.43 7.12
N GLY A 105 -15.24 6.34 6.20
CA GLY A 105 -16.51 7.05 6.14
C GLY A 105 -17.68 6.13 5.81
N PHE A 106 -17.51 5.18 4.90
CA PHE A 106 -18.52 4.20 4.54
C PHE A 106 -18.73 3.12 5.61
N PHE A 107 -17.69 2.72 6.30
CA PHE A 107 -17.72 1.63 7.28
C PHE A 107 -17.10 2.07 8.63
N PRO A 108 -17.71 3.06 9.31
CA PRO A 108 -17.13 3.60 10.55
C PRO A 108 -17.07 2.59 11.69
N ASP A 109 -17.94 1.57 11.68
CA ASP A 109 -18.07 0.56 12.74
C ASP A 109 -17.34 -0.76 12.40
N ASN A 110 -16.71 -0.83 11.23
CA ASN A 110 -16.00 -2.01 10.76
C ASN A 110 -14.48 -1.81 10.76
N ALA A 111 -13.74 -2.90 10.62
CA ALA A 111 -12.28 -2.86 10.60
C ALA A 111 -11.77 -2.40 9.22
N VAL A 112 -11.67 -1.11 9.03
CA VAL A 112 -10.98 -0.51 7.88
C VAL A 112 -9.54 -0.25 8.28
N GLU A 113 -8.60 -0.93 7.63
CA GLU A 113 -7.20 -0.97 7.99
C GLU A 113 -6.31 -0.43 6.86
N TYR A 114 -5.14 0.06 7.23
CA TYR A 114 -4.19 0.71 6.32
C TYR A 114 -2.88 -0.05 6.30
N PHE A 115 -2.44 -0.49 5.13
CA PHE A 115 -1.24 -1.30 4.99
C PHE A 115 -0.37 -0.79 3.84
N VAL A 116 0.53 0.15 4.15
CA VAL A 116 1.49 0.72 3.21
C VAL A 116 2.91 0.58 3.76
N SER A 117 3.91 0.98 3.00
CA SER A 117 5.28 1.01 3.50
C SER A 117 5.39 1.90 4.74
N PHE A 118 5.95 1.37 5.81
CA PHE A 118 6.11 2.10 7.09
C PHE A 118 7.38 2.96 7.15
N TYR A 119 8.11 3.06 6.04
CA TYR A 119 9.28 3.93 5.97
C TYR A 119 8.89 5.33 5.49
N ASP A 120 9.26 6.35 6.27
CA ASP A 120 9.24 7.75 5.82
C ASP A 120 10.41 8.02 4.87
N TYR A 121 11.55 7.41 5.17
CA TYR A 121 12.73 7.40 4.34
C TYR A 121 13.28 5.98 4.25
N TYR A 122 13.68 5.57 3.06
CA TYR A 122 14.28 4.26 2.84
C TYR A 122 15.35 4.29 1.76
N GLN A 123 16.58 4.02 2.17
CA GLN A 123 17.70 3.76 1.28
C GLN A 123 18.07 2.28 1.41
N PRO A 124 17.83 1.47 0.38
CA PRO A 124 18.20 0.05 0.44
C PRO A 124 19.71 -0.13 0.46
N GLU A 125 20.17 -1.17 1.12
CA GLU A 125 21.54 -1.65 1.04
C GLU A 125 21.88 -2.00 -0.41
N ALA A 126 23.00 -1.50 -0.91
CA ALA A 126 23.42 -1.73 -2.29
C ALA A 126 24.95 -1.68 -2.43
N TYR A 127 25.45 -2.30 -3.49
CA TYR A 127 26.85 -2.18 -3.89
C TYR A 127 26.95 -1.79 -5.36
N VAL A 128 27.71 -0.74 -5.63
CA VAL A 128 27.98 -0.24 -6.99
C VAL A 128 29.39 -0.64 -7.38
N ALA A 129 29.50 -1.70 -8.15
CA ALA A 129 30.80 -2.30 -8.52
C ALA A 129 31.72 -1.35 -9.30
N ARG A 130 31.16 -0.47 -10.15
CA ARG A 130 31.94 0.49 -10.96
C ARG A 130 32.72 1.50 -10.12
N SER A 131 32.17 1.91 -8.99
CA SER A 131 32.79 2.90 -8.09
C SER A 131 33.32 2.29 -6.81
N ASP A 132 33.24 0.96 -6.66
CA ASP A 132 33.56 0.23 -5.43
C ASP A 132 32.90 0.89 -4.20
N THR A 133 31.62 1.23 -4.35
CA THR A 133 30.87 1.95 -3.32
C THR A 133 29.83 1.05 -2.69
N TYR A 134 29.99 0.79 -1.40
CA TYR A 134 28.96 0.16 -0.58
C TYR A 134 28.03 1.23 -0.01
N ILE A 135 26.73 1.04 -0.20
CA ILE A 135 25.67 1.90 0.33
C ILE A 135 25.01 1.14 1.48
N GLU A 136 25.19 1.64 2.68
CA GLU A 136 24.54 1.07 3.86
C GLU A 136 23.02 1.33 3.84
N LYS A 137 22.27 0.37 4.36
CA LYS A 137 20.84 0.56 4.54
C LYS A 137 20.59 1.70 5.53
N GLU A 138 19.80 2.66 5.10
CA GLU A 138 19.31 3.74 5.95
C GLU A 138 17.78 3.80 5.87
N SER A 139 17.13 3.90 7.02
CA SER A 139 15.67 3.93 7.07
C SER A 139 15.17 4.70 8.27
N GLN A 140 14.05 5.37 8.07
CA GLN A 140 13.29 6.02 9.12
C GLN A 140 11.88 5.44 9.13
N ILE A 141 11.51 4.83 10.25
CA ILE A 141 10.21 4.18 10.42
C ILE A 141 9.19 5.19 10.90
N ASN A 142 8.01 5.17 10.27
CA ASN A 142 6.84 5.87 10.75
C ASN A 142 6.09 4.99 11.75
N GLU A 143 6.13 5.36 13.02
CA GLU A 143 5.53 4.59 14.11
C GLU A 143 4.01 4.46 13.97
N GLN A 144 3.34 5.46 13.44
CA GLN A 144 1.90 5.42 13.24
C GLN A 144 1.52 4.41 12.14
N ILE A 145 2.25 4.40 11.04
CA ILE A 145 2.03 3.41 9.97
C ILE A 145 2.38 2.00 10.45
N ASP A 146 3.45 1.84 11.23
CA ASP A 146 3.80 0.55 11.83
C ASP A 146 2.68 0.01 12.71
N ARG A 147 2.12 0.86 13.56
CA ARG A 147 0.93 0.53 14.36
C ARG A 147 -0.25 0.09 13.49
N MET A 148 -0.53 0.82 12.42
CA MET A 148 -1.64 0.52 11.51
C MET A 148 -1.43 -0.83 10.80
N ARG A 149 -0.20 -1.19 10.47
CA ARG A 149 0.15 -2.51 9.90
C ARG A 149 -0.11 -3.63 10.92
N HIS A 150 0.25 -3.44 12.18
CA HIS A 150 -0.08 -4.40 13.24
C HIS A 150 -1.59 -4.52 13.47
N SER A 151 -2.31 -3.42 13.43
CA SER A 151 -3.77 -3.42 13.48
C SER A 151 -4.39 -4.22 12.33
N ALA A 152 -3.87 -4.07 11.11
CA ALA A 152 -4.34 -4.77 9.92
C ALA A 152 -4.16 -6.29 10.03
N THR A 153 -2.97 -6.75 10.36
CA THR A 153 -2.69 -8.20 10.49
C THR A 153 -3.48 -8.84 11.64
N ARG A 154 -3.58 -8.15 12.77
CA ARG A 154 -4.42 -8.60 13.87
C ARG A 154 -5.89 -8.71 13.46
N ALA A 155 -6.43 -7.68 12.82
CA ALA A 155 -7.82 -7.67 12.38
C ALA A 155 -8.13 -8.84 11.43
N LEU A 156 -7.25 -9.16 10.51
CA LEU A 156 -7.41 -10.32 9.61
C LEU A 156 -7.49 -11.66 10.35
N LEU A 157 -6.83 -11.78 11.51
CA LEU A 157 -6.85 -13.00 12.32
C LEU A 157 -8.00 -13.03 13.34
N GLU A 158 -8.57 -11.88 13.72
CA GLU A 158 -9.55 -11.78 14.80
C GLU A 158 -10.96 -11.36 14.36
N ARG A 159 -11.12 -10.83 13.14
CA ARG A 159 -12.39 -10.30 12.64
C ARG A 159 -12.73 -10.85 11.26
N ASP A 160 -14.01 -10.78 10.92
CA ASP A 160 -14.52 -11.18 9.59
C ASP A 160 -14.87 -9.97 8.73
N ASP A 161 -15.07 -8.80 9.34
CA ASP A 161 -15.47 -7.55 8.71
C ASP A 161 -14.27 -6.63 8.43
N VAL A 162 -13.30 -7.11 7.66
CA VAL A 162 -12.03 -6.42 7.44
C VAL A 162 -11.90 -5.90 6.01
N ILE A 163 -11.54 -4.64 5.87
CA ILE A 163 -11.16 -4.00 4.61
C ILE A 163 -9.73 -3.50 4.77
N ILE A 164 -8.82 -4.01 3.96
CA ILE A 164 -7.42 -3.55 3.95
C ILE A 164 -7.24 -2.62 2.76
N VAL A 165 -6.80 -1.39 3.00
CA VAL A 165 -6.33 -0.49 1.94
C VAL A 165 -4.81 -0.53 1.93
N ALA A 166 -4.25 -1.03 0.84
CA ALA A 166 -2.83 -1.32 0.73
C ALA A 166 -2.19 -0.68 -0.50
N SER A 167 -0.91 -0.40 -0.40
CA SER A 167 -0.05 -0.12 -1.56
C SER A 167 0.64 -1.40 -2.05
N VAL A 168 1.41 -1.31 -3.13
CA VAL A 168 2.20 -2.43 -3.66
C VAL A 168 3.19 -3.02 -2.64
N SER A 169 3.50 -2.31 -1.55
CA SER A 169 4.33 -2.84 -0.46
C SER A 169 3.78 -4.11 0.19
N CYS A 170 2.50 -4.43 -0.03
CA CYS A 170 1.87 -5.66 0.47
C CYS A 170 2.42 -6.95 -0.17
N ILE A 171 3.17 -6.86 -1.26
CA ILE A 171 3.84 -8.02 -1.88
C ILE A 171 5.22 -8.33 -1.29
N TYR A 172 5.71 -7.53 -0.34
CA TYR A 172 6.93 -7.82 0.40
C TYR A 172 6.65 -8.72 1.59
N GLY A 173 7.67 -9.51 1.98
CA GLY A 173 7.57 -10.41 3.12
C GLY A 173 7.37 -9.69 4.45
N ILE A 174 6.45 -10.20 5.27
CA ILE A 174 6.17 -9.66 6.61
C ILE A 174 6.26 -10.73 7.70
N GLY A 175 6.63 -11.94 7.35
CA GLY A 175 6.66 -13.06 8.28
C GLY A 175 5.47 -14.02 8.11
N SER A 176 5.62 -15.22 8.63
CA SER A 176 4.63 -16.30 8.52
C SER A 176 3.38 -15.98 9.33
N VAL A 177 2.20 -16.20 8.73
CA VAL A 177 0.92 -16.07 9.44
C VAL A 177 0.80 -17.09 10.56
N GLU A 178 1.29 -18.30 10.35
CA GLU A 178 1.28 -19.36 11.37
C GLU A 178 2.13 -18.96 12.58
N THR A 179 3.34 -18.47 12.34
CA THR A 179 4.24 -18.03 13.43
C THR A 179 3.68 -16.80 14.15
N TYR A 180 3.24 -15.79 13.42
CA TYR A 180 2.68 -14.57 14.01
C TYR A 180 1.43 -14.86 14.83
N GLY A 181 0.54 -15.71 14.32
CA GLY A 181 -0.68 -16.11 15.02
C GLY A 181 -0.43 -17.04 16.21
N ALA A 182 0.61 -17.88 16.15
CA ALA A 182 1.00 -18.77 17.24
C ALA A 182 1.75 -18.05 18.37
N MET A 183 2.51 -17.00 18.04
CA MET A 183 3.26 -16.16 19.00
C MET A 183 2.34 -15.15 19.72
N THR A 184 1.24 -15.64 20.26
CA THR A 184 0.24 -14.86 20.99
C THR A 184 0.07 -15.39 22.41
N GLN A 185 -0.35 -14.52 23.33
CA GLN A 185 -0.73 -14.88 24.69
C GLN A 185 -2.22 -14.70 24.89
N ASP A 186 -2.93 -15.78 25.21
CA ASP A 186 -4.33 -15.76 25.60
C ASP A 186 -4.44 -15.68 27.12
N LEU A 187 -5.00 -14.61 27.63
CA LEU A 187 -5.19 -14.38 29.05
C LEU A 187 -6.66 -14.21 29.39
N TYR A 188 -7.11 -14.95 30.41
CA TYR A 188 -8.49 -14.97 30.87
C TYR A 188 -8.59 -14.44 32.30
N GLN A 189 -9.53 -13.57 32.53
CA GLN A 189 -9.87 -13.13 33.90
C GLN A 189 -10.27 -14.34 34.77
N GLY A 190 -9.76 -14.36 36.00
CA GLY A 190 -10.06 -15.39 36.98
C GLY A 190 -9.19 -16.66 36.91
N ARG A 191 -8.29 -16.74 35.92
CA ARG A 191 -7.31 -17.83 35.83
C ARG A 191 -6.00 -17.47 36.49
N ASN A 192 -5.24 -18.51 36.87
CA ASN A 192 -3.93 -18.36 37.49
C ASN A 192 -2.82 -18.32 36.45
N TYR A 193 -1.94 -17.33 36.59
CA TYR A 193 -0.76 -17.14 35.72
C TYR A 193 0.43 -16.73 36.59
N GLU A 194 1.59 -17.29 36.26
CA GLU A 194 2.84 -16.78 36.82
C GLU A 194 3.24 -15.50 36.09
N GLN A 195 3.32 -14.37 36.78
CA GLN A 195 3.71 -13.08 36.16
C GLN A 195 5.06 -13.15 35.43
N ARG A 196 6.00 -13.93 35.94
CA ARG A 196 7.31 -14.17 35.31
C ARG A 196 7.17 -14.76 33.89
N LYS A 197 6.25 -15.71 33.70
CA LYS A 197 6.01 -16.34 32.40
C LYS A 197 5.41 -15.34 31.41
N ILE A 198 4.47 -14.54 31.85
CA ILE A 198 3.88 -13.49 31.03
C ILE A 198 4.97 -12.51 30.57
N ILE A 199 5.82 -12.06 31.48
CA ILE A 199 6.93 -11.14 31.17
C ILE A 199 7.92 -11.78 30.18
N ALA A 200 8.29 -13.04 30.39
CA ALA A 200 9.20 -13.73 29.50
C ALA A 200 8.59 -13.90 28.09
N ASP A 201 7.30 -14.19 28.00
CA ASP A 201 6.57 -14.26 26.74
C ASP A 201 6.48 -12.89 26.04
N LEU A 202 6.27 -11.81 26.79
CA LEU A 202 6.30 -10.45 26.25
C LEU A 202 7.67 -10.11 25.64
N ILE A 203 8.76 -10.49 26.30
CA ILE A 203 10.10 -10.31 25.78
C ILE A 203 10.32 -11.14 24.51
N ALA A 204 9.85 -12.38 24.48
CA ALA A 204 9.90 -13.23 23.29
C ALA A 204 9.08 -12.64 22.13
N GLN A 205 7.99 -11.94 22.43
CA GLN A 205 7.16 -11.20 21.48
C GLN A 205 7.74 -9.83 21.08
N GLN A 206 8.98 -9.51 21.50
CA GLN A 206 9.68 -8.26 21.20
C GLN A 206 9.12 -7.01 21.90
N TYR A 207 8.36 -7.15 22.98
CA TYR A 207 8.03 -6.04 23.86
C TYR A 207 9.23 -5.70 24.75
N LYS A 208 9.40 -4.42 25.04
CA LYS A 208 10.49 -3.94 25.89
C LYS A 208 9.94 -3.50 27.23
N ARG A 209 10.63 -3.86 28.33
CA ARG A 209 10.29 -3.33 29.65
C ARG A 209 10.75 -1.89 29.75
N ASN A 210 9.85 -1.01 30.11
CA ASN A 210 10.17 0.38 30.40
C ASN A 210 9.23 0.91 31.49
N ASP A 211 9.70 0.91 32.71
CA ASP A 211 8.91 1.34 33.86
C ASP A 211 8.80 2.87 33.96
N GLN A 212 9.64 3.62 33.26
CA GLN A 212 9.70 5.08 33.31
C GLN A 212 9.00 5.76 32.15
N ALA A 213 9.26 5.32 30.92
CA ALA A 213 8.70 5.86 29.70
C ALA A 213 7.78 4.82 29.03
N PHE A 214 6.52 4.83 29.42
CA PHE A 214 5.52 3.92 28.89
C PHE A 214 5.03 4.39 27.53
N GLN A 215 5.22 3.57 26.50
CA GLN A 215 4.85 3.85 25.13
C GLN A 215 4.44 2.59 24.38
N ARG A 216 3.90 2.72 23.19
CA ARG A 216 3.53 1.59 22.34
C ARG A 216 4.69 0.59 22.20
N GLY A 217 4.41 -0.68 22.34
CA GLY A 217 5.42 -1.75 22.27
C GLY A 217 6.24 -1.93 23.53
N THR A 218 5.87 -1.30 24.64
CA THR A 218 6.49 -1.51 25.95
C THR A 218 5.52 -2.09 26.98
N PHE A 219 6.07 -2.64 28.03
CA PHE A 219 5.33 -3.02 29.23
C PHE A 219 6.05 -2.49 30.49
N ARG A 220 5.29 -2.32 31.54
CA ARG A 220 5.83 -1.91 32.86
C ARG A 220 5.18 -2.71 33.98
N VAL A 221 5.91 -2.86 35.06
CA VAL A 221 5.47 -3.58 36.27
C VAL A 221 5.35 -2.61 37.43
N ARG A 222 4.19 -2.56 38.06
CA ARG A 222 3.92 -1.75 39.26
C ARG A 222 3.23 -2.61 40.32
N GLY A 223 4.03 -3.19 41.23
CA GLY A 223 3.50 -4.09 42.26
C GLY A 223 2.82 -5.32 41.66
N ASP A 224 1.55 -5.50 41.96
CA ASP A 224 0.73 -6.59 41.45
C ASP A 224 0.07 -6.29 40.11
N SER A 225 0.44 -5.19 39.48
CA SER A 225 -0.09 -4.79 38.16
C SER A 225 0.98 -4.85 37.09
N LEU A 226 0.59 -5.43 35.96
CA LEU A 226 1.38 -5.45 34.73
C LEU A 226 0.62 -4.64 33.69
N GLU A 227 1.24 -3.60 33.14
CA GLU A 227 0.65 -2.77 32.12
C GLU A 227 1.37 -2.97 30.79
N ILE A 228 0.60 -3.14 29.72
CA ILE A 228 1.11 -3.41 28.36
C ILE A 228 0.47 -2.42 27.41
N TRP A 229 1.30 -1.82 26.55
CA TRP A 229 0.80 -1.02 25.44
C TRP A 229 0.93 -1.83 24.14
N PRO A 230 -0.16 -2.49 23.69
CA PRO A 230 -0.13 -3.36 22.53
C PRO A 230 0.32 -2.64 21.26
N ALA A 231 0.98 -3.37 20.37
CA ALA A 231 1.54 -2.83 19.12
C ALA A 231 0.50 -2.21 18.18
N HIS A 232 -0.76 -2.63 18.25
CA HIS A 232 -1.86 -2.20 17.38
C HIS A 232 -2.68 -1.03 17.92
N LEU A 233 -2.46 -0.62 19.20
CA LEU A 233 -3.25 0.44 19.83
C LEU A 233 -2.49 1.78 19.84
N ASP A 234 -3.20 2.84 19.51
CA ASP A 234 -2.65 4.19 19.45
C ASP A 234 -2.63 4.89 20.80
N ASP A 235 -3.79 4.95 21.45
CA ASP A 235 -4.04 5.74 22.66
C ASP A 235 -4.64 4.92 23.79
N ARG A 236 -4.46 3.62 23.76
CA ARG A 236 -4.98 2.68 24.77
C ARG A 236 -3.93 1.69 25.16
N ALA A 237 -3.94 1.32 26.44
CA ALA A 237 -3.11 0.28 27.02
C ALA A 237 -3.94 -0.64 27.90
N TRP A 238 -3.38 -1.79 28.21
CA TRP A 238 -4.04 -2.80 29.05
C TRP A 238 -3.35 -2.95 30.38
N ARG A 239 -4.14 -3.00 31.44
CA ARG A 239 -3.67 -3.28 32.81
C ARG A 239 -4.16 -4.64 33.26
N LEU A 240 -3.22 -5.49 33.64
CA LEU A 240 -3.46 -6.79 34.25
C LEU A 240 -3.24 -6.66 35.74
N SER A 241 -4.28 -6.83 36.54
CA SER A 241 -4.21 -6.77 38.00
C SER A 241 -4.26 -8.18 38.59
N PHE A 242 -3.28 -8.52 39.40
CA PHE A 242 -3.15 -9.84 40.01
C PHE A 242 -3.43 -9.80 41.52
N PHE A 243 -4.06 -10.86 42.00
CA PHE A 243 -4.11 -11.19 43.41
C PHE A 243 -3.41 -12.54 43.61
N GLY A 244 -2.16 -12.50 44.07
CA GLY A 244 -1.28 -13.66 44.01
C GLY A 244 -0.98 -14.03 42.55
N GLU A 245 -1.35 -15.24 42.17
CA GLU A 245 -1.24 -15.73 40.79
C GLU A 245 -2.53 -15.56 39.96
N GLU A 246 -3.64 -15.20 40.64
CA GLU A 246 -4.92 -15.02 39.97
C GLU A 246 -4.96 -13.69 39.20
N LEU A 247 -5.27 -13.73 37.91
CA LEU A 247 -5.56 -12.56 37.10
C LEU A 247 -6.97 -12.05 37.45
N GLU A 248 -7.05 -11.11 38.37
CA GLU A 248 -8.30 -10.61 38.93
C GLU A 248 -9.06 -9.72 37.93
N LYS A 249 -8.34 -8.84 37.23
CA LYS A 249 -8.93 -7.84 36.31
C LYS A 249 -8.06 -7.62 35.07
N ILE A 250 -8.73 -7.40 33.94
CA ILE A 250 -8.14 -6.92 32.71
C ILE A 250 -8.88 -5.64 32.32
N VAL A 251 -8.18 -4.51 32.33
CA VAL A 251 -8.76 -3.18 32.09
C VAL A 251 -8.01 -2.48 30.97
N GLU A 252 -8.76 -1.90 30.04
CA GLU A 252 -8.22 -0.94 29.10
C GLU A 252 -8.27 0.46 29.69
N PHE A 253 -7.23 1.25 29.45
CA PHE A 253 -7.14 2.61 29.97
C PHE A 253 -6.40 3.53 28.99
N ASP A 254 -6.67 4.82 29.12
CA ASP A 254 -5.90 5.85 28.45
C ASP A 254 -4.58 6.07 29.18
N PRO A 255 -3.41 5.77 28.58
CA PRO A 255 -2.13 5.89 29.30
C PRO A 255 -1.73 7.33 29.62
N LEU A 256 -2.32 8.31 28.96
CA LEU A 256 -2.06 9.73 29.22
C LEU A 256 -2.81 10.22 30.47
N THR A 257 -4.10 9.88 30.55
CA THR A 257 -4.99 10.35 31.64
C THR A 257 -5.13 9.35 32.78
N GLY A 258 -4.87 8.06 32.54
CA GLY A 258 -5.12 6.96 33.45
C GLY A 258 -6.59 6.55 33.54
N GLU A 259 -7.46 7.16 32.74
CA GLU A 259 -8.89 6.87 32.74
C GLU A 259 -9.17 5.49 32.15
N LYS A 260 -10.02 4.71 32.84
CA LYS A 260 -10.47 3.40 32.38
C LYS A 260 -11.47 3.57 31.24
N THR A 261 -11.22 2.86 30.14
CA THR A 261 -12.06 2.93 28.94
C THR A 261 -12.89 1.68 28.72
N ASP A 262 -12.40 0.51 29.13
CA ASP A 262 -13.10 -0.76 28.97
C ASP A 262 -12.63 -1.82 29.95
N LYS A 263 -13.36 -2.93 30.04
CA LYS A 263 -13.00 -4.14 30.78
C LYS A 263 -13.10 -5.35 29.88
N PHE A 264 -12.16 -6.29 30.03
CA PHE A 264 -12.16 -7.52 29.25
C PHE A 264 -12.19 -8.75 30.17
N GLU A 265 -12.90 -9.77 29.73
CA GLU A 265 -12.84 -11.11 30.31
C GLU A 265 -11.70 -11.94 29.71
N ARG A 266 -11.30 -11.61 28.49
CA ARG A 266 -10.25 -12.28 27.74
C ARG A 266 -9.53 -11.28 26.84
N ILE A 267 -8.22 -11.40 26.76
CA ILE A 267 -7.39 -10.69 25.78
C ILE A 267 -6.46 -11.66 25.06
N ARG A 268 -6.05 -11.28 23.87
CA ARG A 268 -5.00 -11.94 23.12
C ARG A 268 -3.92 -10.91 22.76
N ILE A 269 -2.72 -11.13 23.29
CA ILE A 269 -1.58 -10.24 23.05
C ILE A 269 -0.80 -10.75 21.87
N TYR A 270 -0.73 -9.93 20.82
CA TYR A 270 0.08 -10.18 19.63
C TYR A 270 1.50 -9.64 19.80
N ALA A 271 2.45 -10.17 19.02
CA ALA A 271 3.83 -9.72 19.06
C ALA A 271 3.99 -8.27 18.62
N ASN A 272 5.02 -7.62 19.12
CA ASN A 272 5.40 -6.25 18.75
C ASN A 272 6.20 -6.17 17.44
N SER A 273 6.36 -7.28 16.74
CA SER A 273 7.01 -7.36 15.44
C SER A 273 6.34 -8.45 14.61
N HIS A 274 6.20 -8.20 13.31
CA HIS A 274 5.80 -9.25 12.36
C HIS A 274 6.90 -10.29 12.16
N TYR A 275 8.17 -9.91 12.36
CA TYR A 275 9.35 -10.78 12.28
C TYR A 275 9.68 -11.40 13.64
N VAL A 276 8.69 -12.05 14.23
CA VAL A 276 8.90 -12.77 15.48
C VAL A 276 9.25 -14.22 15.15
N THR A 277 10.31 -14.74 15.78
CA THR A 277 10.81 -16.09 15.50
C THR A 277 10.90 -16.89 16.79
N PRO A 278 10.24 -18.06 16.86
CA PRO A 278 10.37 -18.95 17.99
C PRO A 278 11.82 -19.40 18.18
N ARG A 279 12.23 -19.60 19.43
CA ARG A 279 13.62 -19.99 19.73
C ARG A 279 14.09 -21.24 19.01
N PRO A 280 13.32 -22.34 18.92
CA PRO A 280 13.75 -23.52 18.15
C PRO A 280 14.01 -23.22 16.67
N THR A 281 13.17 -22.39 16.06
CA THR A 281 13.36 -21.93 14.68
C THR A 281 14.60 -21.08 14.53
N MET A 282 14.89 -20.19 15.49
CA MET A 282 16.10 -19.38 15.48
C MET A 282 17.35 -20.25 15.60
N GLN A 283 17.34 -21.24 16.46
CA GLN A 283 18.45 -22.18 16.63
C GLN A 283 18.72 -22.96 15.32
N GLN A 284 17.67 -23.44 14.67
CA GLN A 284 17.78 -24.11 13.39
C GLN A 284 18.29 -23.17 12.28
N ALA A 285 17.80 -21.94 12.27
CA ALA A 285 18.27 -20.91 11.32
C ALA A 285 19.77 -20.66 11.47
N VAL A 286 20.27 -20.52 12.68
CA VAL A 286 21.71 -20.33 12.95
C VAL A 286 22.53 -21.50 12.40
N ILE A 287 22.07 -22.73 12.57
CA ILE A 287 22.75 -23.93 12.03
C ILE A 287 22.80 -23.86 10.50
N GLU A 288 21.68 -23.56 9.85
CA GLU A 288 21.60 -23.49 8.39
C GLU A 288 22.42 -22.32 7.81
N ILE A 289 22.43 -21.18 8.47
CA ILE A 289 23.28 -20.03 8.09
C ILE A 289 24.77 -20.41 8.13
N LYS A 290 25.20 -21.10 9.18
CA LYS A 290 26.59 -21.58 9.30
C LYS A 290 26.95 -22.54 8.18
N LYS A 291 26.05 -23.43 7.78
CA LYS A 291 26.27 -24.35 6.66
C LYS A 291 26.42 -23.61 5.34
N GLU A 292 25.53 -22.68 5.05
CA GLU A 292 25.59 -21.87 3.82
C GLU A 292 26.88 -21.04 3.78
N LEU A 293 27.25 -20.42 4.91
CA LEU A 293 28.49 -19.65 5.01
C LEU A 293 29.70 -20.49 4.63
N ARG A 294 29.82 -21.70 5.18
CA ARG A 294 30.93 -22.61 4.87
C ARG A 294 30.99 -22.91 3.38
N VAL A 295 29.89 -23.30 2.79
CA VAL A 295 29.81 -23.60 1.35
C VAL A 295 30.19 -22.38 0.51
N ARG A 296 29.67 -21.21 0.86
CA ARG A 296 29.94 -19.97 0.11
C ARG A 296 31.39 -19.52 0.24
N LEU A 297 32.01 -19.64 1.43
CA LEU A 297 33.40 -19.32 1.63
C LEU A 297 34.32 -20.24 0.79
N ASP A 298 34.04 -21.54 0.74
CA ASP A 298 34.78 -22.46 -0.10
C ASP A 298 34.69 -22.10 -1.59
N GLN A 299 33.51 -21.71 -2.06
CA GLN A 299 33.30 -21.23 -3.43
C GLN A 299 34.10 -19.95 -3.72
N LEU A 300 34.05 -18.96 -2.84
CA LEU A 300 34.75 -17.69 -3.01
C LEU A 300 36.25 -17.85 -3.00
N VAL A 301 36.78 -18.67 -2.11
CA VAL A 301 38.22 -19.00 -2.05
C VAL A 301 38.63 -19.76 -3.29
N GLY A 302 37.86 -20.74 -3.74
CA GLY A 302 38.11 -21.50 -4.96
C GLY A 302 38.13 -20.62 -6.22
N ASP A 303 37.34 -19.56 -6.25
CA ASP A 303 37.30 -18.59 -7.34
C ASP A 303 38.33 -17.46 -7.21
N GLY A 304 39.18 -17.51 -6.19
CA GLY A 304 40.23 -16.50 -5.93
C GLY A 304 39.69 -15.18 -5.36
N LYS A 305 38.45 -15.16 -4.91
CA LYS A 305 37.79 -13.97 -4.32
C LYS A 305 38.03 -13.90 -2.81
N LEU A 306 39.29 -13.68 -2.43
CA LEU A 306 39.69 -13.72 -1.01
C LEU A 306 39.15 -12.55 -0.20
N LEU A 307 39.07 -11.37 -0.78
CA LEU A 307 38.51 -10.17 -0.11
C LEU A 307 37.03 -10.35 0.18
N GLU A 308 36.29 -10.84 -0.81
CA GLU A 308 34.86 -11.12 -0.69
C GLU A 308 34.61 -12.21 0.37
N ALA A 309 35.44 -13.25 0.40
CA ALA A 309 35.33 -14.29 1.41
C ALA A 309 35.58 -13.76 2.83
N GLN A 310 36.57 -12.94 3.04
CA GLN A 310 36.89 -12.32 4.32
C GLN A 310 35.75 -11.40 4.78
N ARG A 311 35.24 -10.57 3.89
CA ARG A 311 34.13 -9.66 4.14
C ARG A 311 32.89 -10.43 4.58
N LEU A 312 32.52 -11.46 3.85
CA LEU A 312 31.34 -12.27 4.14
C LEU A 312 31.46 -13.00 5.49
N GLU A 313 32.64 -13.57 5.76
CA GLU A 313 32.89 -14.28 7.01
C GLU A 313 32.75 -13.36 8.23
N GLN A 314 33.38 -12.19 8.18
CA GLN A 314 33.29 -11.21 9.28
C GLN A 314 31.86 -10.76 9.53
N ARG A 315 31.14 -10.38 8.49
CA ARG A 315 29.75 -9.89 8.61
C ARG A 315 28.83 -10.98 9.12
N THR A 316 28.88 -12.16 8.55
CA THR A 316 27.97 -13.24 8.90
C THR A 316 28.23 -13.75 10.32
N ASN A 317 29.50 -13.87 10.73
CA ASN A 317 29.83 -14.27 12.09
C ASN A 317 29.34 -13.24 13.13
N PHE A 318 29.48 -11.95 12.83
CA PHE A 318 28.95 -10.90 13.69
C PHE A 318 27.41 -10.98 13.81
N ASP A 319 26.72 -11.17 12.69
CA ASP A 319 25.26 -11.32 12.68
C ASP A 319 24.83 -12.56 13.48
N LEU A 320 25.56 -13.68 13.36
CA LEU A 320 25.29 -14.91 14.12
C LEU A 320 25.44 -14.70 15.62
N GLU A 321 26.48 -14.00 16.05
CA GLU A 321 26.67 -13.66 17.47
C GLU A 321 25.49 -12.83 17.99
N MET A 322 25.04 -11.86 17.24
CA MET A 322 23.89 -11.03 17.60
C MET A 322 22.59 -11.84 17.67
N LEU A 323 22.35 -12.73 16.70
CA LEU A 323 21.17 -13.60 16.69
C LEU A 323 21.16 -14.57 17.87
N GLU A 324 22.31 -15.15 18.23
CA GLU A 324 22.43 -16.05 19.37
C GLU A 324 22.26 -15.32 20.71
N ALA A 325 22.75 -14.08 20.82
CA ALA A 325 22.71 -13.29 22.03
C ALA A 325 21.36 -12.61 22.27
N THR A 326 20.77 -12.02 21.24
CA THR A 326 19.60 -11.13 21.36
C THR A 326 18.39 -11.55 20.52
N GLY A 327 18.57 -12.49 19.58
CA GLY A 327 17.53 -12.90 18.62
C GLY A 327 17.33 -11.92 17.47
N VAL A 328 18.11 -10.85 17.39
CA VAL A 328 18.02 -9.85 16.32
C VAL A 328 19.41 -9.40 15.86
N CYS A 329 19.50 -8.94 14.62
CA CYS A 329 20.70 -8.30 14.07
C CYS A 329 20.31 -7.26 13.03
N ASN A 330 21.25 -6.37 12.70
CA ASN A 330 21.04 -5.43 11.59
C ASN A 330 20.93 -6.19 10.27
N GLY A 331 19.88 -5.94 9.52
CA GLY A 331 19.63 -6.65 8.26
C GLY A 331 19.15 -8.08 8.47
N ILE A 332 18.47 -8.37 9.55
CA ILE A 332 17.90 -9.70 9.87
C ILE A 332 17.03 -10.25 8.73
N GLU A 333 16.39 -9.38 7.98
CA GLU A 333 15.56 -9.72 6.81
C GLU A 333 16.34 -10.50 5.74
N ASN A 334 17.64 -10.32 5.63
CA ASN A 334 18.48 -11.06 4.68
C ASN A 334 18.58 -12.55 5.00
N TYR A 335 18.20 -12.95 6.22
CA TYR A 335 18.14 -14.35 6.66
C TYR A 335 16.72 -14.91 6.67
N SER A 336 15.77 -14.21 6.05
CA SER A 336 14.33 -14.54 6.11
C SER A 336 14.01 -15.94 5.60
N ARG A 337 14.74 -16.47 4.62
CA ARG A 337 14.59 -17.87 4.17
C ARG A 337 14.61 -18.83 5.35
N TYR A 338 15.59 -18.70 6.22
CA TYR A 338 15.78 -19.60 7.35
C TYR A 338 14.86 -19.29 8.52
N LEU A 339 14.58 -18.00 8.75
CA LEU A 339 13.69 -17.56 9.83
C LEU A 339 12.23 -17.95 9.58
N THR A 340 11.83 -18.09 8.34
CA THR A 340 10.48 -18.52 7.93
C THR A 340 10.42 -19.99 7.51
N GLY A 341 11.53 -20.72 7.57
CA GLY A 341 11.59 -22.16 7.25
C GLY A 341 11.31 -22.49 5.78
N ARG A 342 11.58 -21.56 4.87
CA ARG A 342 11.36 -21.75 3.43
C ARG A 342 12.48 -22.51 2.76
N ALA A 343 12.14 -23.28 1.73
CA ALA A 343 13.12 -23.83 0.79
C ALA A 343 13.66 -22.71 -0.13
N PRO A 344 14.85 -22.91 -0.74
CA PRO A 344 15.38 -21.96 -1.71
C PRO A 344 14.39 -21.68 -2.85
N GLY A 345 14.15 -20.40 -3.13
CA GLY A 345 13.29 -19.95 -4.20
C GLY A 345 11.79 -19.96 -3.89
N GLU A 346 11.37 -20.37 -2.70
CA GLU A 346 9.96 -20.27 -2.28
C GLU A 346 9.54 -18.81 -2.11
N PRO A 347 8.26 -18.48 -2.41
CA PRO A 347 7.72 -17.15 -2.19
C PRO A 347 7.81 -16.71 -0.74
N PRO A 348 8.11 -15.43 -0.46
CA PRO A 348 8.10 -14.92 0.90
C PRO A 348 6.66 -14.88 1.46
N PRO A 349 6.49 -15.05 2.78
CA PRO A 349 5.20 -14.88 3.42
C PRO A 349 4.83 -13.39 3.46
N THR A 350 3.74 -13.05 2.77
CA THR A 350 3.26 -11.67 2.61
C THR A 350 1.88 -11.47 3.23
N LEU A 351 1.34 -10.26 3.11
CA LEU A 351 -0.03 -9.96 3.53
C LEU A 351 -1.06 -10.91 2.87
N PHE A 352 -0.80 -11.38 1.66
CA PHE A 352 -1.71 -12.30 0.96
C PHE A 352 -1.88 -13.65 1.63
N GLU A 353 -0.96 -14.06 2.49
CA GLU A 353 -1.14 -15.25 3.32
C GLU A 353 -2.07 -15.03 4.51
N PHE A 354 -2.19 -13.78 4.99
CA PHE A 354 -3.13 -13.39 6.04
C PHE A 354 -4.55 -13.24 5.54
N ILE A 355 -4.74 -12.97 4.25
CA ILE A 355 -6.04 -12.69 3.66
C ILE A 355 -6.83 -13.98 3.51
N PRO A 356 -8.12 -14.02 3.96
CA PRO A 356 -8.98 -15.19 3.80
C PRO A 356 -9.23 -15.51 2.32
N ASP A 357 -9.46 -16.78 2.02
CA ASP A 357 -9.71 -17.27 0.65
C ASP A 357 -10.99 -16.66 0.04
N ASN A 358 -11.96 -16.28 0.87
CA ASN A 358 -13.20 -15.64 0.44
C ASN A 358 -13.07 -14.12 0.27
N ALA A 359 -11.90 -13.54 0.47
CA ALA A 359 -11.70 -12.12 0.26
C ALA A 359 -11.85 -11.72 -1.20
N ILE A 360 -12.13 -10.44 -1.43
CA ILE A 360 -12.16 -9.83 -2.76
C ILE A 360 -10.99 -8.88 -2.88
N VAL A 361 -10.25 -8.99 -3.98
CA VAL A 361 -9.19 -8.01 -4.33
C VAL A 361 -9.79 -6.97 -5.26
N PHE A 362 -9.72 -5.70 -4.86
CA PHE A 362 -9.99 -4.57 -5.74
C PHE A 362 -8.67 -3.91 -6.10
N ALA A 363 -8.25 -4.02 -7.35
CA ALA A 363 -7.07 -3.33 -7.83
C ALA A 363 -7.51 -1.96 -8.39
N ASP A 364 -7.38 -0.92 -7.58
CA ASP A 364 -7.73 0.43 -8.00
C ASP A 364 -6.62 1.02 -8.88
N GLU A 365 -7.02 1.79 -9.88
CA GLU A 365 -6.12 2.24 -10.94
C GLU A 365 -5.26 1.09 -11.49
N SER A 366 -5.93 -0.02 -11.86
CA SER A 366 -5.29 -1.30 -12.19
C SER A 366 -4.28 -1.22 -13.33
N HIS A 367 -4.46 -0.28 -14.26
CA HIS A 367 -3.52 -0.01 -15.34
C HIS A 367 -2.13 0.44 -14.82
N VAL A 368 -2.04 0.92 -13.58
CA VAL A 368 -0.80 1.29 -12.87
C VAL A 368 -0.44 0.26 -11.82
N SER A 369 -1.38 -0.11 -10.94
CA SER A 369 -1.09 -0.96 -9.77
C SER A 369 -0.65 -2.38 -10.15
N VAL A 370 -1.25 -2.97 -11.17
CA VAL A 370 -0.89 -4.33 -11.62
C VAL A 370 0.52 -4.39 -12.24
N PRO A 371 0.91 -3.51 -13.16
CA PRO A 371 2.29 -3.47 -13.65
C PRO A 371 3.35 -3.23 -12.58
N GLN A 372 3.03 -2.45 -11.54
CA GLN A 372 3.94 -2.23 -10.41
C GLN A 372 4.29 -3.53 -9.69
N ILE A 373 3.32 -4.43 -9.52
CA ILE A 373 3.56 -5.74 -8.89
C ILE A 373 4.62 -6.50 -9.67
N GLY A 374 4.54 -6.54 -10.99
CA GLY A 374 5.55 -7.19 -11.84
C GLY A 374 6.90 -6.49 -11.87
N GLY A 375 6.91 -5.17 -11.69
CA GLY A 375 8.13 -4.36 -11.78
C GLY A 375 9.05 -4.45 -10.55
N MET A 376 8.51 -4.70 -9.37
CA MET A 376 9.26 -4.67 -8.11
C MET A 376 10.36 -5.73 -8.02
N TYR A 377 10.09 -6.93 -8.48
CA TYR A 377 11.02 -8.05 -8.35
C TYR A 377 12.35 -7.84 -9.10
N LYS A 378 12.32 -7.30 -10.30
CA LYS A 378 13.52 -7.16 -11.15
C LYS A 378 14.57 -6.22 -10.54
N GLY A 379 14.12 -5.11 -9.99
CA GLY A 379 15.00 -4.14 -9.34
C GLY A 379 15.62 -4.69 -8.07
N ASP A 380 14.83 -5.37 -7.26
CA ASP A 380 15.30 -6.03 -6.04
C ASP A 380 16.31 -7.14 -6.32
N TYR A 381 16.06 -7.96 -7.33
CA TYR A 381 16.95 -9.05 -7.74
C TYR A 381 18.36 -8.55 -8.08
N ARG A 382 18.49 -7.53 -8.93
CA ARG A 382 19.80 -6.99 -9.33
C ARG A 382 20.61 -6.49 -8.14
N ARG A 383 19.95 -5.76 -7.27
CA ARG A 383 20.58 -5.18 -6.09
C ARG A 383 21.14 -6.27 -5.15
N LYS A 384 20.34 -7.27 -4.86
CA LYS A 384 20.74 -8.38 -3.99
C LYS A 384 21.75 -9.32 -4.63
N PHE A 385 21.64 -9.55 -5.92
CA PHE A 385 22.64 -10.31 -6.66
C PHE A 385 24.04 -9.69 -6.52
N ASN A 386 24.15 -8.37 -6.67
CA ASN A 386 25.42 -7.67 -6.50
C ASN A 386 25.95 -7.79 -5.05
N LEU A 387 25.08 -7.68 -4.06
CA LEU A 387 25.49 -7.86 -2.67
C LEU A 387 26.02 -9.27 -2.38
N ALA A 388 25.37 -10.28 -2.92
CA ALA A 388 25.78 -11.68 -2.75
C ALA A 388 27.07 -11.99 -3.53
N GLU A 389 27.19 -11.52 -4.77
CA GLU A 389 28.33 -11.77 -5.64
C GLU A 389 29.61 -11.15 -5.11
N HIS A 390 29.53 -10.01 -4.45
CA HIS A 390 30.67 -9.29 -3.88
C HIS A 390 30.90 -9.51 -2.38
N GLY A 391 30.29 -10.53 -1.80
CA GLY A 391 30.54 -10.97 -0.43
C GLY A 391 29.98 -10.07 0.67
N PHE A 392 29.02 -9.20 0.36
CA PHE A 392 28.34 -8.40 1.38
C PHE A 392 27.23 -9.17 2.09
N ARG A 393 26.60 -10.10 1.39
CA ARG A 393 25.54 -10.96 1.93
C ARG A 393 25.68 -12.39 1.42
N LEU A 394 25.10 -13.35 2.16
CA LEU A 394 24.96 -14.72 1.69
C LEU A 394 24.01 -14.79 0.48
N PRO A 395 24.19 -15.76 -0.43
CA PRO A 395 23.27 -15.95 -1.57
C PRO A 395 21.81 -16.09 -1.19
N SER A 396 21.48 -16.60 0.00
CA SER A 396 20.13 -16.72 0.53
C SER A 396 19.42 -15.38 0.72
N CYS A 397 20.15 -14.25 0.72
CA CYS A 397 19.54 -12.92 0.75
C CYS A 397 18.64 -12.66 -0.46
N MET A 398 18.84 -13.38 -1.56
CA MET A 398 18.01 -13.33 -2.75
C MET A 398 16.55 -13.71 -2.48
N ASP A 399 16.27 -14.49 -1.44
CA ASP A 399 14.92 -14.91 -1.06
C ASP A 399 14.22 -13.93 -0.12
N ASN A 400 14.92 -12.91 0.35
CA ASN A 400 14.32 -11.71 0.92
C ASN A 400 13.93 -10.77 -0.22
N ARG A 401 12.76 -10.97 -0.79
CA ARG A 401 12.32 -10.36 -2.03
C ARG A 401 10.81 -10.13 -2.05
N PRO A 402 10.30 -9.25 -2.91
CA PRO A 402 8.86 -9.22 -3.15
C PRO A 402 8.40 -10.45 -3.92
N LEU A 403 7.09 -10.66 -3.96
CA LEU A 403 6.48 -11.67 -4.83
C LEU A 403 6.80 -11.38 -6.30
N LYS A 404 7.04 -12.44 -7.06
CA LYS A 404 6.98 -12.37 -8.52
C LYS A 404 5.52 -12.18 -8.96
N PHE A 405 5.32 -11.61 -10.12
CA PHE A 405 3.98 -11.40 -10.66
C PHE A 405 3.16 -12.71 -10.73
N GLU A 406 3.79 -13.78 -11.22
CA GLU A 406 3.15 -15.09 -11.36
C GLU A 406 2.76 -15.69 -10.00
N GLU A 407 3.55 -15.46 -8.98
CA GLU A 407 3.26 -15.90 -7.61
C GLU A 407 2.05 -15.14 -7.05
N TRP A 408 2.01 -13.84 -7.20
CA TRP A 408 0.88 -13.01 -6.79
C TRP A 408 -0.40 -13.40 -7.55
N ASP A 409 -0.30 -13.56 -8.87
CA ASP A 409 -1.44 -13.93 -9.72
C ASP A 409 -2.05 -15.28 -9.31
N ALA A 410 -1.19 -16.25 -8.94
CA ALA A 410 -1.63 -17.57 -8.50
C ALA A 410 -2.30 -17.57 -7.12
N MET A 411 -1.89 -16.70 -6.20
CA MET A 411 -2.39 -16.71 -4.82
C MET A 411 -3.52 -15.72 -4.54
N ARG A 412 -3.73 -14.71 -5.39
CA ARG A 412 -4.79 -13.73 -5.17
C ARG A 412 -6.18 -14.36 -5.24
N PRO A 413 -7.11 -13.95 -4.34
CA PRO A 413 -8.52 -14.34 -4.43
C PRO A 413 -9.21 -13.71 -5.66
N GLN A 414 -10.54 -13.92 -5.79
CA GLN A 414 -11.34 -13.24 -6.82
C GLN A 414 -11.02 -11.75 -6.85
N SER A 415 -10.81 -11.23 -8.05
CA SER A 415 -10.30 -9.87 -8.25
C SER A 415 -11.19 -9.05 -9.17
N VAL A 416 -11.40 -7.80 -8.81
CA VAL A 416 -12.04 -6.77 -9.63
C VAL A 416 -11.00 -5.70 -9.94
N PHE A 417 -10.69 -5.54 -11.21
CA PHE A 417 -9.74 -4.54 -11.70
C PHE A 417 -10.51 -3.27 -12.06
N VAL A 418 -10.20 -2.18 -11.37
CA VAL A 418 -10.92 -0.91 -11.49
C VAL A 418 -10.01 0.13 -12.14
N SER A 419 -10.45 0.67 -13.27
CA SER A 419 -9.72 1.71 -13.98
C SER A 419 -10.62 2.48 -14.95
N ALA A 420 -10.30 3.75 -15.17
CA ALA A 420 -10.89 4.50 -16.26
C ALA A 420 -10.33 4.09 -17.63
N THR A 421 -9.16 3.47 -17.63
CA THR A 421 -8.40 3.01 -18.80
C THR A 421 -7.80 1.63 -18.54
N PRO A 422 -8.62 0.56 -18.47
CA PRO A 422 -8.08 -0.79 -18.28
C PRO A 422 -7.02 -1.14 -19.33
N ALA A 423 -5.95 -1.78 -18.90
CA ALA A 423 -4.86 -2.18 -19.78
C ALA A 423 -5.16 -3.51 -20.47
N ALA A 424 -4.31 -3.87 -21.44
CA ALA A 424 -4.46 -5.10 -22.21
C ALA A 424 -4.49 -6.35 -21.32
N TRP A 425 -3.64 -6.41 -20.28
CA TRP A 425 -3.58 -7.56 -19.41
C TRP A 425 -4.92 -7.82 -18.69
N GLU A 426 -5.54 -6.80 -18.09
CA GLU A 426 -6.84 -6.95 -17.40
C GLU A 426 -7.93 -7.43 -18.35
N LEU A 427 -7.96 -6.88 -19.55
CA LEU A 427 -8.95 -7.25 -20.57
C LEU A 427 -8.71 -8.67 -21.12
N GLU A 428 -7.48 -9.10 -21.23
CA GLU A 428 -7.14 -10.48 -21.59
C GLU A 428 -7.64 -11.48 -20.56
N GLN A 429 -7.55 -11.13 -19.26
CA GLN A 429 -8.04 -12.01 -18.17
C GLN A 429 -9.55 -12.23 -18.22
N THR A 430 -10.31 -11.31 -18.80
CA THR A 430 -11.77 -11.38 -18.91
C THR A 430 -12.25 -11.70 -20.33
N GLY A 431 -11.35 -12.00 -21.26
CA GLY A 431 -11.70 -12.22 -22.67
C GLY A 431 -12.28 -10.99 -23.37
N GLY A 432 -11.91 -9.81 -22.91
CA GLY A 432 -12.39 -8.52 -23.41
C GLY A 432 -13.72 -8.05 -22.81
N VAL A 433 -14.29 -8.82 -21.87
CA VAL A 433 -15.53 -8.44 -21.18
C VAL A 433 -15.23 -7.47 -20.04
N PHE A 434 -16.01 -6.42 -19.93
CA PHE A 434 -15.91 -5.45 -18.86
C PHE A 434 -17.27 -4.89 -18.49
N THR A 435 -17.39 -4.44 -17.24
CA THR A 435 -18.55 -3.69 -16.74
C THR A 435 -18.24 -2.20 -16.88
N GLU A 436 -19.17 -1.42 -17.39
CA GLU A 436 -19.00 0.02 -17.57
C GLU A 436 -19.68 0.84 -16.50
N GLN A 437 -18.99 1.88 -16.05
CA GLN A 437 -19.51 2.91 -15.16
C GLN A 437 -18.99 4.27 -15.64
N VAL A 438 -19.63 4.83 -16.64
CA VAL A 438 -19.20 6.06 -17.32
C VAL A 438 -20.13 7.24 -17.11
N ILE A 439 -21.34 6.99 -16.59
CA ILE A 439 -22.31 8.03 -16.28
C ILE A 439 -22.03 8.63 -14.90
N ARG A 440 -21.86 9.94 -14.86
CA ARG A 440 -21.69 10.68 -13.59
C ARG A 440 -23.07 11.08 -13.05
N PRO A 441 -23.36 10.80 -11.77
CA PRO A 441 -24.61 11.23 -11.15
C PRO A 441 -24.81 12.75 -11.17
N THR A 442 -23.73 13.52 -11.14
CA THR A 442 -23.74 14.99 -11.22
C THR A 442 -24.14 15.53 -12.59
N GLY A 443 -24.16 14.68 -13.61
CA GLY A 443 -24.43 15.08 -14.99
C GLY A 443 -23.24 15.71 -15.73
N LEU A 444 -22.09 15.85 -15.08
CA LEU A 444 -20.89 16.43 -15.69
C LEU A 444 -20.44 15.63 -16.92
N LEU A 445 -20.20 16.35 -18.00
CA LEU A 445 -19.77 15.77 -19.28
C LEU A 445 -18.25 15.60 -19.31
N ASP A 446 -17.80 14.59 -20.06
CA ASP A 446 -16.41 14.57 -20.49
C ASP A 446 -16.11 15.81 -21.34
N PRO A 447 -14.91 16.42 -21.18
CA PRO A 447 -14.63 17.70 -21.83
C PRO A 447 -14.53 17.57 -23.35
N PRO A 448 -14.90 18.60 -24.12
CA PRO A 448 -14.60 18.66 -25.54
C PRO A 448 -13.09 18.76 -25.77
N VAL A 449 -12.61 18.09 -26.79
CA VAL A 449 -11.20 18.07 -27.19
C VAL A 449 -11.03 18.75 -28.53
N GLU A 450 -10.15 19.74 -28.57
CA GLU A 450 -9.80 20.50 -29.77
C GLU A 450 -8.33 20.25 -30.14
N ILE A 451 -8.04 20.09 -31.42
CA ILE A 451 -6.68 19.95 -31.94
C ILE A 451 -6.27 21.27 -32.58
N ARG A 452 -5.10 21.78 -32.18
CA ARG A 452 -4.52 23.02 -32.74
C ARG A 452 -3.07 22.80 -33.17
N PRO A 453 -2.54 23.65 -34.12
CA PRO A 453 -1.18 23.48 -34.61
C PRO A 453 -0.08 23.63 -33.56
N VAL A 454 0.99 22.85 -33.72
CA VAL A 454 2.15 22.87 -32.81
C VAL A 454 2.97 24.16 -32.98
N GLU A 455 3.07 24.72 -34.17
CA GLU A 455 3.92 25.87 -34.46
C GLU A 455 3.64 27.07 -33.54
N THR A 456 2.39 27.32 -33.23
CA THR A 456 1.93 28.43 -32.41
C THR A 456 1.50 28.01 -31.00
N GLN A 457 1.85 26.80 -30.55
CA GLN A 457 1.30 26.22 -29.32
C GLN A 457 1.57 27.06 -28.06
N VAL A 458 2.73 27.68 -27.93
CA VAL A 458 3.08 28.47 -26.74
C VAL A 458 2.29 29.78 -26.70
N ASP A 459 2.21 30.51 -27.80
CA ASP A 459 1.46 31.76 -27.88
C ASP A 459 -0.05 31.53 -27.75
N ASP A 460 -0.56 30.49 -28.40
CA ASP A 460 -1.97 30.10 -28.31
C ASP A 460 -2.33 29.69 -26.87
N LEU A 461 -1.47 28.91 -26.23
CA LEU A 461 -1.66 28.51 -24.82
C LEU A 461 -1.67 29.72 -23.90
N LEU A 462 -0.79 30.70 -24.11
CA LEU A 462 -0.77 31.93 -23.32
C LEU A 462 -2.09 32.68 -23.38
N ASP A 463 -2.66 32.84 -24.59
CA ASP A 463 -3.94 33.50 -24.79
C ASP A 463 -5.07 32.73 -24.09
N GLU A 464 -5.09 31.41 -24.21
CA GLU A 464 -6.09 30.57 -23.56
C GLU A 464 -5.97 30.59 -22.03
N ILE A 465 -4.75 30.59 -21.50
CA ILE A 465 -4.50 30.74 -20.06
C ILE A 465 -5.09 32.05 -19.53
N ARG A 466 -4.91 33.15 -20.24
CA ARG A 466 -5.47 34.45 -19.86
C ARG A 466 -6.98 34.44 -19.79
N ILE A 467 -7.64 33.79 -20.76
CA ILE A 467 -9.09 33.63 -20.79
C ILE A 467 -9.58 32.82 -19.60
N VAL A 468 -8.95 31.68 -19.34
CA VAL A 468 -9.33 30.76 -18.26
C VAL A 468 -9.08 31.38 -16.89
N SER A 469 -7.94 32.05 -16.71
CA SER A 469 -7.60 32.72 -15.45
C SER A 469 -8.55 33.89 -15.17
N ALA A 470 -8.92 34.66 -16.18
CA ALA A 470 -9.90 35.74 -16.04
C ALA A 470 -11.30 35.23 -15.64
N ALA A 471 -11.64 34.01 -15.99
CA ALA A 471 -12.86 33.34 -15.58
C ALA A 471 -12.77 32.69 -14.17
N GLY A 472 -11.65 32.84 -13.49
CA GLY A 472 -11.42 32.29 -12.15
C GLY A 472 -11.10 30.79 -12.13
N MET A 473 -10.78 30.21 -13.26
CA MET A 473 -10.43 28.80 -13.41
C MET A 473 -8.90 28.58 -13.49
N ARG A 474 -8.49 27.32 -13.45
CA ARG A 474 -7.08 26.90 -13.47
C ARG A 474 -6.75 26.18 -14.75
N THR A 475 -5.48 26.14 -15.09
CA THR A 475 -4.95 25.45 -16.27
C THR A 475 -3.91 24.41 -15.84
N LEU A 476 -4.03 23.20 -16.41
CA LEU A 476 -2.99 22.17 -16.36
C LEU A 476 -2.36 22.06 -17.74
N ALA A 477 -1.03 22.06 -17.82
CA ALA A 477 -0.31 21.91 -19.08
C ALA A 477 0.74 20.82 -18.97
N THR A 478 0.79 19.93 -19.97
CA THR A 478 1.76 18.83 -20.01
C THR A 478 2.78 19.03 -21.14
N THR A 479 4.05 18.80 -20.83
CA THR A 479 5.17 18.81 -21.78
C THR A 479 5.83 17.44 -21.83
N LEU A 480 6.72 17.23 -22.80
CA LEU A 480 7.42 15.95 -22.98
C LEU A 480 8.72 15.84 -22.19
N THR A 481 9.36 16.96 -21.89
CA THR A 481 10.67 16.99 -21.24
C THR A 481 10.70 18.00 -20.09
N LYS A 482 11.57 17.74 -19.13
CA LYS A 482 11.86 18.64 -18.02
C LYS A 482 12.26 20.04 -18.51
N ARG A 483 13.15 20.09 -19.50
CA ARG A 483 13.62 21.33 -20.10
C ARG A 483 12.46 22.15 -20.68
N MET A 484 11.57 21.52 -21.46
CA MET A 484 10.39 22.20 -22.01
C MET A 484 9.50 22.74 -20.91
N ALA A 485 9.31 21.99 -19.82
CA ALA A 485 8.50 22.44 -18.69
C ALA A 485 9.12 23.65 -17.99
N GLU A 486 10.42 23.63 -17.77
CA GLU A 486 11.16 24.76 -17.20
C GLU A 486 11.11 25.99 -18.09
N ASP A 487 11.40 25.85 -19.37
CA ASP A 487 11.39 26.93 -20.35
C ASP A 487 9.98 27.55 -20.48
N LEU A 488 8.94 26.74 -20.51
CA LEU A 488 7.55 27.20 -20.57
C LEU A 488 7.15 27.94 -19.28
N THR A 489 7.57 27.44 -18.13
CA THR A 489 7.30 28.07 -16.84
C THR A 489 7.95 29.46 -16.77
N GLU A 490 9.19 29.58 -17.18
CA GLU A 490 9.93 30.85 -17.22
C GLU A 490 9.26 31.85 -18.18
N TYR A 491 8.93 31.38 -19.39
CA TYR A 491 8.26 32.22 -20.38
C TYR A 491 6.91 32.75 -19.88
N LEU A 492 6.06 31.90 -19.31
CA LEU A 492 4.76 32.31 -18.77
C LEU A 492 4.91 33.26 -17.58
N HIS A 493 5.91 33.04 -16.74
CA HIS A 493 6.22 33.94 -15.63
C HIS A 493 6.61 35.33 -16.14
N GLU A 494 7.45 35.40 -17.15
CA GLU A 494 7.85 36.67 -17.79
C GLU A 494 6.66 37.42 -18.42
N GLN A 495 5.64 36.69 -18.85
CA GLN A 495 4.39 37.25 -19.39
C GLN A 495 3.38 37.65 -18.30
N GLY A 496 3.75 37.59 -17.03
CA GLY A 496 2.91 37.95 -15.90
C GLY A 496 1.91 36.91 -15.47
N ILE A 497 2.06 35.66 -15.91
CA ILE A 497 1.22 34.54 -15.48
C ILE A 497 1.73 33.96 -14.18
N ARG A 498 0.83 33.70 -13.23
CA ARG A 498 1.14 32.98 -12.00
C ARG A 498 1.18 31.49 -12.30
N VAL A 499 2.38 30.94 -12.41
CA VAL A 499 2.65 29.59 -12.88
C VAL A 499 3.64 28.88 -11.97
N ARG A 500 3.45 27.58 -11.80
CA ARG A 500 4.42 26.70 -11.12
C ARG A 500 4.66 25.44 -11.96
N TYR A 501 5.90 24.94 -11.87
CA TYR A 501 6.29 23.65 -12.42
C TYR A 501 6.29 22.59 -11.32
N MET A 502 5.60 21.48 -11.56
CA MET A 502 5.63 20.32 -10.67
C MET A 502 6.72 19.36 -11.12
N HIS A 503 7.81 19.33 -10.38
CA HIS A 503 8.93 18.43 -10.58
C HIS A 503 8.53 16.98 -10.27
N SER A 504 9.13 16.01 -10.96
CA SER A 504 8.92 14.58 -10.69
C SER A 504 9.50 14.14 -9.34
N ASP A 505 10.49 14.86 -8.84
CA ASP A 505 11.30 14.48 -7.67
C ASP A 505 10.84 15.15 -6.35
N ILE A 506 9.77 15.95 -6.38
CA ILE A 506 9.21 16.53 -5.16
C ILE A 506 8.57 15.49 -4.27
N ASP A 507 8.68 15.70 -2.96
CA ASP A 507 8.05 14.80 -2.00
C ASP A 507 6.51 14.92 -2.00
N THR A 508 5.87 13.99 -1.30
CA THR A 508 4.41 13.90 -1.25
C THR A 508 3.79 15.11 -0.56
N ILE A 509 4.44 15.66 0.46
CA ILE A 509 3.93 16.80 1.24
C ILE A 509 3.98 18.06 0.38
N GLU A 510 5.10 18.32 -0.26
CA GLU A 510 5.27 19.48 -1.17
C GLU A 510 4.27 19.42 -2.33
N ARG A 511 4.02 18.23 -2.87
CA ARG A 511 3.01 18.01 -3.91
C ARG A 511 1.62 18.40 -3.44
N ILE A 512 1.22 17.97 -2.26
CA ILE A 512 -0.10 18.29 -1.67
C ILE A 512 -0.22 19.81 -1.49
N GLU A 513 0.84 20.47 -1.02
CA GLU A 513 0.86 21.93 -0.86
C GLU A 513 0.70 22.67 -2.19
N ILE A 514 1.40 22.23 -3.24
CA ILE A 514 1.30 22.82 -4.59
C ILE A 514 -0.14 22.69 -5.11
N LEU A 515 -0.75 21.52 -4.97
CA LEU A 515 -2.13 21.30 -5.42
C LEU A 515 -3.14 22.12 -4.63
N ARG A 516 -2.97 22.23 -3.32
CA ARG A 516 -3.79 23.10 -2.49
C ARG A 516 -3.67 24.56 -2.92
N ASP A 517 -2.47 25.04 -3.16
CA ASP A 517 -2.21 26.41 -3.57
C ASP A 517 -2.81 26.72 -4.95
N LEU A 518 -2.75 25.76 -5.89
CA LEU A 518 -3.42 25.86 -7.17
C LEU A 518 -4.95 26.00 -7.00
N ARG A 519 -5.57 25.17 -6.19
CA ARG A 519 -7.01 25.21 -5.91
C ARG A 519 -7.42 26.51 -5.25
N LEU A 520 -6.64 27.02 -4.31
CA LEU A 520 -6.89 28.27 -3.59
C LEU A 520 -6.63 29.51 -4.45
N GLY A 521 -6.00 29.38 -5.63
CA GLY A 521 -5.70 30.48 -6.52
C GLY A 521 -4.44 31.25 -6.20
N ALA A 522 -3.54 30.69 -5.42
CA ALA A 522 -2.20 31.26 -5.22
C ALA A 522 -1.42 31.36 -6.53
N PHE A 523 -1.70 30.48 -7.47
CA PHE A 523 -1.26 30.53 -8.86
C PHE A 523 -2.33 29.91 -9.77
N ASP A 524 -2.25 30.14 -11.09
CA ASP A 524 -3.31 29.81 -12.03
C ASP A 524 -2.98 28.66 -12.98
N VAL A 525 -1.70 28.35 -13.13
CA VAL A 525 -1.20 27.36 -14.09
C VAL A 525 -0.22 26.41 -13.43
N LEU A 526 -0.46 25.12 -13.60
CA LEU A 526 0.45 24.06 -13.20
C LEU A 526 0.99 23.37 -14.44
N ILE A 527 2.31 23.30 -14.57
CA ILE A 527 3.01 22.63 -15.67
C ILE A 527 3.71 21.38 -15.13
N GLY A 528 3.64 20.28 -15.86
CA GLY A 528 4.35 19.05 -15.55
C GLY A 528 4.57 18.17 -16.76
N ILE A 529 5.43 17.17 -16.61
CA ILE A 529 5.68 16.16 -17.65
C ILE A 529 4.61 15.09 -17.56
N ASN A 530 4.34 14.60 -16.38
CA ASN A 530 3.34 13.60 -16.07
C ASN A 530 2.47 14.07 -14.90
N LEU A 531 1.38 14.73 -15.24
CA LEU A 531 0.37 15.20 -14.29
C LEU A 531 -0.65 14.09 -13.93
N LEU A 532 -0.39 12.84 -14.35
CA LEU A 532 -1.28 11.70 -14.11
C LEU A 532 -1.12 11.06 -12.74
N ARG A 533 -0.04 11.39 -12.04
CA ARG A 533 0.18 10.85 -10.72
C ARG A 533 -0.90 11.38 -9.79
N GLU A 534 -1.83 10.51 -9.50
CA GLU A 534 -2.58 10.28 -8.28
C GLU A 534 -3.27 11.47 -7.62
N GLY A 535 -4.58 11.33 -7.46
CA GLY A 535 -5.35 12.20 -6.61
C GLY A 535 -5.45 13.66 -7.05
N LEU A 536 -5.16 13.96 -8.31
CA LEU A 536 -5.39 15.28 -8.90
C LEU A 536 -6.88 15.49 -9.15
N ASP A 537 -7.64 15.69 -8.09
CA ASP A 537 -9.02 16.15 -8.20
C ASP A 537 -9.03 17.68 -8.07
N ILE A 538 -9.11 18.36 -9.21
CA ILE A 538 -9.09 19.83 -9.28
C ILE A 538 -10.38 20.30 -9.97
N PRO A 539 -11.47 20.49 -9.22
CA PRO A 539 -12.73 20.96 -9.78
C PRO A 539 -12.63 22.34 -10.47
N GLU A 540 -11.65 23.12 -10.07
CA GLU A 540 -11.39 24.46 -10.62
C GLU A 540 -10.67 24.42 -11.97
N CYS A 541 -10.25 23.25 -12.46
CA CYS A 541 -9.54 23.10 -13.72
C CYS A 541 -10.49 23.30 -14.91
N GLY A 542 -10.35 24.43 -15.60
CA GLY A 542 -11.13 24.76 -16.80
C GLY A 542 -10.44 24.46 -18.12
N LEU A 543 -9.14 24.23 -18.11
CA LEU A 543 -8.35 23.91 -19.30
C LEU A 543 -7.26 22.89 -19.00
N VAL A 544 -7.19 21.88 -19.84
CA VAL A 544 -6.05 20.99 -19.92
C VAL A 544 -5.41 21.16 -21.29
N ALA A 545 -4.13 21.52 -21.32
CA ALA A 545 -3.35 21.69 -22.53
C ALA A 545 -2.30 20.58 -22.66
N ILE A 546 -2.32 19.87 -23.77
CA ILE A 546 -1.37 18.80 -24.08
C ILE A 546 -0.49 19.26 -25.23
N LEU A 547 0.74 19.66 -24.92
CA LEU A 547 1.71 20.13 -25.91
C LEU A 547 2.35 18.93 -26.61
N ASP A 548 2.65 19.08 -27.90
CA ASP A 548 3.26 18.02 -28.69
C ASP A 548 2.53 16.66 -28.58
N ALA A 549 1.21 16.71 -28.68
CA ALA A 549 0.35 15.53 -28.48
C ALA A 549 0.56 14.45 -29.55
N ASP A 550 1.12 14.78 -30.69
CA ASP A 550 1.43 13.89 -31.82
C ASP A 550 2.81 13.22 -31.74
N LYS A 551 3.56 13.47 -30.68
CA LYS A 551 4.83 12.76 -30.42
C LYS A 551 4.54 11.43 -29.71
N GLU A 552 4.47 10.35 -30.49
CA GLU A 552 4.18 9.02 -29.98
C GLU A 552 5.21 8.58 -28.92
N GLY A 553 4.73 7.91 -27.89
CA GLY A 553 5.50 7.41 -26.77
C GLY A 553 4.64 7.22 -25.53
N PHE A 554 5.26 6.83 -24.45
CA PHE A 554 4.57 6.55 -23.17
C PHE A 554 3.72 7.74 -22.67
N LEU A 555 4.25 8.96 -22.77
CA LEU A 555 3.57 10.18 -22.29
C LEU A 555 2.41 10.64 -23.19
N ARG A 556 2.30 10.08 -24.39
CA ARG A 556 1.25 10.40 -25.39
C ARG A 556 0.54 9.15 -25.89
N SER A 557 0.55 8.08 -25.09
CA SER A 557 -0.25 6.87 -25.32
C SER A 557 -1.73 7.15 -25.14
N GLU A 558 -2.57 6.28 -25.67
CA GLU A 558 -4.03 6.35 -25.46
C GLU A 558 -4.39 6.47 -23.99
N THR A 559 -3.82 5.61 -23.14
CA THR A 559 -4.06 5.63 -21.68
C THR A 559 -3.66 6.97 -21.07
N SER A 560 -2.47 7.47 -21.40
CA SER A 560 -1.97 8.76 -20.89
C SER A 560 -2.87 9.92 -21.33
N LEU A 561 -3.29 9.94 -22.58
CA LEU A 561 -4.18 10.98 -23.11
C LEU A 561 -5.55 10.95 -22.45
N VAL A 562 -6.18 9.79 -22.32
CA VAL A 562 -7.50 9.66 -21.65
C VAL A 562 -7.43 10.10 -20.20
N GLN A 563 -6.39 9.70 -19.47
CA GLN A 563 -6.19 10.11 -18.08
C GLN A 563 -6.00 11.63 -17.94
N THR A 564 -5.23 12.21 -18.83
CA THR A 564 -4.98 13.67 -18.83
C THR A 564 -6.25 14.45 -19.18
N ILE A 565 -7.01 14.01 -20.16
CA ILE A 565 -8.31 14.58 -20.54
C ILE A 565 -9.26 14.56 -19.34
N GLY A 566 -9.29 13.46 -18.60
CA GLY A 566 -10.16 13.27 -17.44
C GLY A 566 -9.93 14.31 -16.32
N ARG A 567 -8.79 14.99 -16.31
CA ARG A 567 -8.52 16.06 -15.33
C ARG A 567 -9.42 17.30 -15.54
N ALA A 568 -9.97 17.51 -16.71
CA ALA A 568 -10.94 18.58 -16.99
C ALA A 568 -12.41 18.14 -16.81
N ALA A 569 -12.67 16.90 -16.48
CA ALA A 569 -14.02 16.35 -16.39
C ALA A 569 -14.79 16.74 -15.13
N ARG A 570 -14.14 17.36 -14.17
CA ARG A 570 -14.74 17.82 -12.90
C ARG A 570 -15.31 19.25 -12.98
N ASN A 571 -15.16 19.90 -14.09
CA ASN A 571 -15.63 21.27 -14.30
C ASN A 571 -16.61 21.29 -15.47
N GLU A 572 -17.77 21.90 -15.28
CA GLU A 572 -18.80 22.05 -16.32
C GLU A 572 -18.25 22.77 -17.58
N LYS A 573 -17.35 23.72 -17.37
CA LYS A 573 -16.70 24.50 -18.44
C LYS A 573 -15.35 23.93 -18.86
N GLY A 574 -15.00 22.75 -18.38
CA GLY A 574 -13.73 22.09 -18.70
C GLY A 574 -13.60 21.80 -20.17
N ARG A 575 -12.40 22.03 -20.73
CA ARG A 575 -12.05 21.73 -22.11
C ARG A 575 -10.60 21.32 -22.21
N VAL A 576 -10.27 20.63 -23.30
CA VAL A 576 -8.94 20.13 -23.58
C VAL A 576 -8.47 20.62 -24.95
N ILE A 577 -7.24 21.10 -25.01
CA ILE A 577 -6.56 21.44 -26.26
C ILE A 577 -5.36 20.52 -26.43
N MET A 578 -5.34 19.80 -27.53
CA MET A 578 -4.18 19.03 -27.98
C MET A 578 -3.45 19.79 -29.08
N TYR A 579 -2.19 20.12 -28.85
CA TYR A 579 -1.36 20.74 -29.88
C TYR A 579 -0.67 19.65 -30.67
N ALA A 580 -1.07 19.50 -31.92
CA ALA A 580 -0.60 18.46 -32.82
C ALA A 580 -0.74 18.91 -34.28
N ASP A 581 0.23 18.56 -35.13
CA ASP A 581 0.19 18.79 -36.55
C ASP A 581 -0.46 17.64 -37.32
N ARG A 582 -0.52 16.46 -36.68
CA ARG A 582 -1.18 15.27 -37.20
C ARG A 582 -1.94 14.55 -36.08
N THR A 583 -2.95 13.79 -36.44
CA THR A 583 -3.66 12.93 -35.50
C THR A 583 -3.04 11.53 -35.50
N THR A 584 -2.44 11.14 -34.38
CA THR A 584 -1.88 9.79 -34.19
C THR A 584 -2.99 8.78 -33.89
N GLY A 585 -2.68 7.48 -33.97
CA GLY A 585 -3.61 6.43 -33.59
C GLY A 585 -4.01 6.53 -32.09
N SER A 586 -3.07 6.88 -31.20
CA SER A 586 -3.33 7.09 -29.78
C SER A 586 -4.26 8.29 -29.55
N MET A 587 -4.07 9.40 -30.23
CA MET A 587 -4.96 10.56 -30.19
C MET A 587 -6.36 10.21 -30.67
N GLU A 588 -6.47 9.53 -31.81
CA GLU A 588 -7.75 9.14 -32.39
C GLU A 588 -8.57 8.26 -31.45
N ARG A 589 -7.95 7.28 -30.83
CA ARG A 589 -8.59 6.40 -29.84
C ARG A 589 -8.99 7.15 -28.58
N ALA A 590 -8.11 8.00 -28.04
CA ALA A 590 -8.39 8.80 -26.86
C ALA A 590 -9.54 9.78 -27.08
N ILE A 591 -9.55 10.48 -28.20
CA ILE A 591 -10.62 11.42 -28.56
C ILE A 591 -11.93 10.66 -28.81
N GLY A 592 -11.87 9.53 -29.52
CA GLY A 592 -13.02 8.67 -29.79
C GLY A 592 -13.68 8.18 -28.50
N GLU A 593 -12.89 7.70 -27.53
CA GLU A 593 -13.40 7.26 -26.23
C GLU A 593 -14.01 8.41 -25.43
N THR A 594 -13.36 9.56 -25.41
CA THR A 594 -13.87 10.74 -24.73
C THR A 594 -15.21 11.19 -25.32
N ASN A 595 -15.33 11.24 -26.63
CA ASN A 595 -16.57 11.59 -27.33
C ASN A 595 -17.68 10.57 -27.06
N ARG A 596 -17.36 9.28 -27.08
CA ARG A 596 -18.32 8.22 -26.76
C ARG A 596 -18.90 8.40 -25.35
N ARG A 597 -18.05 8.65 -24.35
CA ARG A 597 -18.49 8.90 -22.97
C ARG A 597 -19.32 10.16 -22.85
N ARG A 598 -18.91 11.22 -23.54
CA ARG A 598 -19.63 12.49 -23.57
C ARG A 598 -21.04 12.35 -24.15
N GLU A 599 -21.18 11.68 -25.27
CA GLU A 599 -22.48 11.43 -25.93
C GLU A 599 -23.40 10.59 -25.05
N ARG A 600 -22.86 9.59 -24.41
CA ARG A 600 -23.60 8.73 -23.47
C ARG A 600 -24.13 9.50 -22.27
N GLN A 601 -23.30 10.36 -21.69
CA GLN A 601 -23.70 11.24 -20.59
C GLN A 601 -24.76 12.26 -21.04
N MET A 602 -24.61 12.85 -22.20
CA MET A 602 -25.60 13.77 -22.76
C MET A 602 -26.95 13.11 -22.95
N ALA A 603 -26.99 11.91 -23.50
CA ALA A 603 -28.22 11.14 -23.69
C ALA A 603 -28.88 10.83 -22.35
N TYR A 604 -28.11 10.40 -21.36
CA TYR A 604 -28.59 10.15 -20.00
C TYR A 604 -29.16 11.41 -19.36
N ASN A 605 -28.47 12.54 -19.45
CA ASN A 605 -28.92 13.82 -18.90
C ASN A 605 -30.24 14.27 -19.51
N ARG A 606 -30.41 14.12 -20.81
CA ARG A 606 -31.68 14.45 -21.52
C ARG A 606 -32.80 13.55 -21.03
N LEU A 607 -32.56 12.25 -20.94
CA LEU A 607 -33.59 11.29 -20.51
C LEU A 607 -34.06 11.53 -19.08
N HIS A 608 -33.18 11.94 -18.19
CA HIS A 608 -33.46 12.13 -16.77
C HIS A 608 -33.66 13.61 -16.36
N GLY A 609 -33.57 14.54 -17.32
CA GLY A 609 -33.73 15.98 -17.04
C GLY A 609 -32.65 16.54 -16.12
N ILE A 610 -31.41 16.01 -16.20
CA ILE A 610 -30.30 16.42 -15.33
C ILE A 610 -29.59 17.61 -15.98
N THR A 611 -29.35 18.65 -15.19
CA THR A 611 -28.46 19.77 -15.52
C THR A 611 -27.10 19.51 -14.88
N PRO A 612 -25.98 19.54 -15.61
CA PRO A 612 -24.65 19.37 -15.04
C PRO A 612 -24.38 20.39 -13.92
N ALA A 613 -23.79 19.92 -12.81
CA ALA A 613 -23.47 20.75 -11.65
C ALA A 613 -22.14 20.36 -10.97
#